data_1c4b68d9611e2d947ea7d298a549220a
#
_entry.id   1c4b68d9611e2d947ea7d298a549220a
#
_cell.length_a   1.000
_cell.length_b   1.000
_cell.length_c   1.000
_cell.angle_alpha   90.00
_cell.angle_beta   90.00
_cell.angle_gamma   90.00
#
_symmetry.space_group_name_H-M   'P 1'
#
loop_
_entity.id
_entity.type
_entity.pdbx_description
1 polymer ?
#
loop_
_entity_poly.entity_id
_entity_poly.type
_entity_poly.pdbx_seq_one_letter_code
_entity_poly.pdbx_strand_id
1 'polypeptide(L)'
;MNKEKERKVYVVGHKNPDTDSICSSIAYAELKTKLTGQTYEPRRAGQLNEETQYVLERFGVKVPKLLSDLREQIKDVELKEVEGIKSNLSIRTAWERMKESNIHTLPVTREGRLEGVITIGDIAKTYMDVYDSTILSKARTQYRNIARAVEGEILTGNGHSYLLKGKVAIAASSKILMTDFINQDDLVIMGDRKDAQQCAVDMNASCMVVCQNAPVSDDIIRQAEEKQIVIIRTPHDTFTAAQHINQSIPVKYFMTKTNLVTFQKRIMWTM
;
A
#
# COMPACT_ATOMS: atom_id res chain seq x y z
N MET A 1 21.29 15.68 -8.29
CA MET A 1 22.62 15.12 -7.95
C MET A 1 22.55 14.64 -6.51
N ASN A 2 22.26 13.36 -6.30
CA ASN A 2 22.34 12.74 -4.97
C ASN A 2 23.83 12.69 -4.57
N LYS A 3 24.20 13.41 -3.53
CA LYS A 3 25.45 13.14 -2.84
C LYS A 3 25.30 11.75 -2.19
N GLU A 4 25.88 10.73 -2.82
CA GLU A 4 26.15 9.47 -2.12
C GLU A 4 26.82 9.83 -0.80
N LYS A 5 26.15 9.53 0.31
CA LYS A 5 26.76 9.66 1.63
C LYS A 5 27.95 8.72 1.65
N GLU A 6 29.16 9.29 1.64
CA GLU A 6 30.41 8.55 1.68
C GLU A 6 30.33 7.52 2.82
N ARG A 7 30.29 6.24 2.47
CA ARG A 7 30.08 5.14 3.42
C ARG A 7 31.38 4.95 4.21
N LYS A 8 31.42 5.48 5.44
CA LYS A 8 32.56 5.34 6.35
C LYS A 8 32.66 3.90 6.84
N VAL A 9 33.86 3.33 6.78
CA VAL A 9 34.16 2.01 7.34
C VAL A 9 34.86 2.18 8.68
N TYR A 10 34.32 1.59 9.75
CA TYR A 10 34.95 1.64 11.06
C TYR A 10 35.93 0.46 11.22
N VAL A 11 37.14 0.77 11.67
CA VAL A 11 38.16 -0.22 12.02
C VAL A 11 38.22 -0.32 13.52
N VAL A 12 37.97 -1.49 14.06
CA VAL A 12 37.87 -1.73 15.52
C VAL A 12 38.72 -2.93 15.89
N GLY A 13 39.43 -2.83 16.99
CA GLY A 13 40.10 -3.96 17.63
C GLY A 13 39.18 -4.72 18.60
N HIS A 14 39.76 -5.44 19.53
CA HIS A 14 38.99 -6.23 20.50
C HIS A 14 38.31 -5.37 21.59
N LYS A 15 37.38 -6.01 22.35
CA LYS A 15 36.49 -5.34 23.31
C LYS A 15 37.23 -4.60 24.46
N ASN A 16 38.32 -5.18 24.95
CA ASN A 16 39.16 -4.58 25.99
C ASN A 16 40.48 -4.13 25.35
N PRO A 17 40.50 -2.95 24.68
CA PRO A 17 41.59 -2.58 23.79
C PRO A 17 42.86 -2.28 24.61
N ASP A 18 43.94 -2.95 24.25
CA ASP A 18 45.30 -2.65 24.66
C ASP A 18 45.99 -1.75 23.63
N THR A 19 47.26 -1.43 23.88
CA THR A 19 48.07 -0.54 23.04
C THR A 19 48.19 -1.08 21.62
N ASP A 20 48.39 -2.41 21.46
CA ASP A 20 48.49 -3.04 20.14
C ASP A 20 47.18 -2.93 19.36
N SER A 21 46.05 -3.24 19.99
CA SER A 21 44.71 -3.16 19.41
C SER A 21 44.40 -1.74 18.91
N ILE A 22 44.71 -0.72 19.66
CA ILE A 22 44.47 0.69 19.29
C ILE A 22 45.41 1.13 18.18
N CYS A 23 46.72 0.90 18.32
CA CYS A 23 47.68 1.29 17.31
C CYS A 23 47.47 0.59 15.97
N SER A 24 47.15 -0.70 15.98
CA SER A 24 46.84 -1.47 14.80
C SER A 24 45.58 -0.95 14.09
N SER A 25 44.54 -0.59 14.85
CA SER A 25 43.30 -0.06 14.25
C SER A 25 43.54 1.31 13.56
N ILE A 26 44.36 2.16 14.16
CA ILE A 26 44.73 3.46 13.59
C ILE A 26 45.56 3.28 12.31
N ALA A 27 46.64 2.47 12.40
CA ALA A 27 47.51 2.23 11.25
C ALA A 27 46.79 1.58 10.08
N TYR A 28 45.93 0.59 10.36
CA TYR A 28 45.16 -0.08 9.32
C TYR A 28 44.13 0.85 8.67
N ALA A 29 43.43 1.67 9.45
CA ALA A 29 42.48 2.63 8.90
C ALA A 29 43.15 3.65 7.96
N GLU A 30 44.32 4.16 8.35
CA GLU A 30 45.10 5.08 7.54
C GLU A 30 45.60 4.41 6.24
N LEU A 31 46.18 3.21 6.37
CA LEU A 31 46.67 2.44 5.24
C LEU A 31 45.54 2.15 4.21
N LYS A 32 44.42 1.68 4.70
CA LYS A 32 43.28 1.34 3.83
C LYS A 32 42.69 2.59 3.18
N THR A 33 42.60 3.70 3.89
CA THR A 33 42.15 4.98 3.32
C THR A 33 43.06 5.40 2.14
N LYS A 34 44.37 5.31 2.33
CA LYS A 34 45.37 5.66 1.28
C LYS A 34 45.31 4.72 0.08
N LEU A 35 45.11 3.42 0.31
CA LEU A 35 45.11 2.42 -0.76
C LEU A 35 43.81 2.40 -1.59
N THR A 36 42.66 2.64 -0.94
CA THR A 36 41.34 2.45 -1.60
C THR A 36 40.65 3.75 -1.95
N GLY A 37 41.08 4.89 -1.39
CA GLY A 37 40.37 6.16 -1.51
C GLY A 37 39.06 6.25 -0.71
N GLN A 38 38.64 5.15 -0.07
CA GLN A 38 37.46 5.12 0.80
C GLN A 38 37.84 5.56 2.22
N THR A 39 36.95 6.26 2.93
CA THR A 39 37.21 6.72 4.29
C THR A 39 37.09 5.58 5.31
N TYR A 40 38.22 5.21 5.90
CA TYR A 40 38.30 4.29 7.04
C TYR A 40 38.57 5.10 8.31
N GLU A 41 37.78 4.90 9.37
CA GLU A 41 37.86 5.64 10.60
C GLU A 41 38.16 4.69 11.78
N PRO A 42 39.28 4.87 12.54
CA PRO A 42 39.57 4.02 13.67
C PRO A 42 38.60 4.30 14.82
N ARG A 43 38.16 3.23 15.47
CA ARG A 43 37.26 3.26 16.62
C ARG A 43 37.76 2.33 17.71
N ARG A 44 37.41 2.60 18.96
CA ARG A 44 37.69 1.72 20.09
C ARG A 44 36.43 1.11 20.66
N ALA A 45 36.50 -0.16 21.08
CA ALA A 45 35.37 -0.88 21.65
C ALA A 45 35.31 -0.82 23.19
N GLY A 46 36.30 -0.22 23.84
CA GLY A 46 36.39 -0.11 25.30
C GLY A 46 37.16 1.13 25.75
N GLN A 47 37.40 1.21 27.05
CA GLN A 47 38.23 2.26 27.65
C GLN A 47 39.72 2.02 27.37
N LEU A 48 40.47 3.10 27.25
CA LEU A 48 41.92 3.02 27.12
C LEU A 48 42.56 2.76 28.47
N ASN A 49 43.64 1.98 28.49
CA ASN A 49 44.53 1.86 29.62
C ASN A 49 45.56 3.02 29.63
N GLU A 50 46.28 3.20 30.74
CA GLU A 50 47.22 4.27 30.91
C GLU A 50 48.42 4.21 29.94
N GLU A 51 48.87 3.00 29.62
CA GLU A 51 49.93 2.78 28.64
C GLU A 51 49.52 3.28 27.25
N THR A 52 48.33 2.92 26.80
CA THR A 52 47.79 3.36 25.50
C THR A 52 47.63 4.89 25.46
N GLN A 53 47.15 5.49 26.55
CA GLN A 53 47.01 6.95 26.63
C GLN A 53 48.39 7.62 26.52
N TYR A 54 49.37 7.15 27.26
CA TYR A 54 50.75 7.65 27.21
C TYR A 54 51.34 7.56 25.79
N VAL A 55 51.17 6.42 25.12
CA VAL A 55 51.67 6.21 23.75
C VAL A 55 51.02 7.18 22.78
N LEU A 56 49.69 7.33 22.80
CA LEU A 56 48.97 8.24 21.91
C LEU A 56 49.39 9.71 22.15
N GLU A 57 49.51 10.13 23.40
CA GLU A 57 49.97 11.47 23.78
C GLU A 57 51.40 11.72 23.31
N ARG A 58 52.31 10.77 23.58
CA ARG A 58 53.72 10.85 23.22
C ARG A 58 53.95 11.06 21.72
N PHE A 59 53.10 10.44 20.88
CA PHE A 59 53.20 10.56 19.42
C PHE A 59 52.22 11.58 18.83
N GLY A 60 51.46 12.30 19.63
CA GLY A 60 50.50 13.31 19.17
C GLY A 60 49.34 12.73 18.35
N VAL A 61 48.99 11.45 18.59
CA VAL A 61 47.93 10.75 17.84
C VAL A 61 46.58 10.93 18.54
N LYS A 62 45.57 11.27 17.75
CA LYS A 62 44.21 11.47 18.25
C LYS A 62 43.60 10.17 18.78
N VAL A 63 43.06 10.20 19.99
CA VAL A 63 42.33 9.06 20.58
C VAL A 63 41.14 8.67 19.69
N PRO A 64 41.01 7.38 19.27
CA PRO A 64 39.86 6.90 18.54
C PRO A 64 38.56 7.05 19.34
N LYS A 65 37.49 7.48 18.69
CA LYS A 65 36.21 7.62 19.35
C LYS A 65 35.64 6.24 19.77
N LEU A 66 34.98 6.23 20.94
CA LEU A 66 34.28 5.03 21.39
C LEU A 66 33.16 4.63 20.41
N LEU A 67 33.11 3.36 20.08
CA LEU A 67 32.03 2.78 19.33
C LEU A 67 31.00 2.19 20.31
N SER A 68 29.98 2.97 20.64
CA SER A 68 29.03 2.64 21.71
C SER A 68 27.98 1.62 21.32
N ASP A 69 27.68 1.54 20.03
CA ASP A 69 26.65 0.62 19.51
C ASP A 69 26.98 0.20 18.07
N LEU A 70 27.01 -1.13 17.84
CA LEU A 70 27.24 -1.75 16.53
C LEU A 70 25.94 -2.24 15.88
N ARG A 71 24.81 -2.12 16.59
CA ARG A 71 23.51 -2.52 16.02
C ARG A 71 23.11 -1.55 14.92
N GLU A 72 22.52 -2.07 13.90
CA GLU A 72 21.93 -1.26 12.83
C GLU A 72 20.93 -0.25 13.40
N GLN A 73 21.08 1.00 13.01
CA GLN A 73 20.20 2.07 13.41
C GLN A 73 19.41 2.53 12.20
N ILE A 74 18.23 3.10 12.44
CA ILE A 74 17.36 3.59 11.35
C ILE A 74 18.08 4.59 10.43
N LYS A 75 19.02 5.35 10.96
CA LYS A 75 19.87 6.27 10.16
C LYS A 75 20.77 5.56 9.14
N ASP A 76 21.07 4.27 9.37
CA ASP A 76 21.96 3.45 8.55
C ASP A 76 21.17 2.71 7.45
N VAL A 77 19.82 2.73 7.53
CA VAL A 77 18.93 2.12 6.55
C VAL A 77 18.62 3.13 5.43
N GLU A 78 18.70 2.68 4.19
CA GLU A 78 18.24 3.47 3.05
C GLU A 78 16.72 3.56 3.07
N LEU A 79 16.20 4.78 3.32
CA LEU A 79 14.77 5.04 3.38
C LEU A 79 14.26 5.44 1.99
N LYS A 80 13.32 4.68 1.45
CA LYS A 80 12.55 5.10 0.28
C LYS A 80 11.43 6.05 0.73
N GLU A 81 11.34 7.21 0.10
CA GLU A 81 10.19 8.10 0.28
C GLU A 81 9.02 7.59 -0.55
N VAL A 82 7.92 7.26 0.12
CA VAL A 82 6.72 6.72 -0.50
C VAL A 82 5.54 7.59 -0.11
N GLU A 83 4.81 8.07 -1.11
CA GLU A 83 3.56 8.80 -0.89
C GLU A 83 2.47 7.84 -0.40
N GLY A 84 1.81 8.19 0.70
CA GLY A 84 0.70 7.40 1.23
C GLY A 84 -0.57 7.55 0.40
N ILE A 85 -1.41 6.52 0.45
CA ILE A 85 -2.73 6.52 -0.20
C ILE A 85 -3.86 6.71 0.81
N LYS A 86 -5.01 7.24 0.35
CA LYS A 86 -6.20 7.40 1.19
C LYS A 86 -6.91 6.05 1.40
N SER A 87 -7.40 5.81 2.59
CA SER A 87 -8.03 4.54 3.01
C SER A 87 -9.34 4.19 2.27
N ASN A 88 -9.99 5.17 1.64
CA ASN A 88 -11.21 4.98 0.84
C ASN A 88 -10.96 4.65 -0.65
N LEU A 89 -9.70 4.69 -1.10
CA LEU A 89 -9.34 4.24 -2.44
C LEU A 89 -9.43 2.72 -2.55
N SER A 90 -9.63 2.22 -3.77
CA SER A 90 -9.76 0.79 -4.04
C SER A 90 -8.42 0.04 -3.95
N ILE A 91 -8.48 -1.28 -3.73
CA ILE A 91 -7.29 -2.13 -3.79
C ILE A 91 -6.67 -2.14 -5.19
N ARG A 92 -7.44 -1.94 -6.27
CA ARG A 92 -6.92 -1.72 -7.63
C ARG A 92 -5.98 -0.52 -7.67
N THR A 93 -6.40 0.61 -7.09
CA THR A 93 -5.57 1.81 -7.01
C THR A 93 -4.30 1.58 -6.20
N ALA A 94 -4.39 0.83 -5.09
CA ALA A 94 -3.22 0.47 -4.29
C ALA A 94 -2.24 -0.39 -5.10
N TRP A 95 -2.73 -1.38 -5.82
CA TRP A 95 -1.92 -2.22 -6.69
C TRP A 95 -1.22 -1.44 -7.82
N GLU A 96 -1.95 -0.55 -8.51
CA GLU A 96 -1.41 0.33 -9.55
C GLU A 96 -0.24 1.16 -9.00
N ARG A 97 -0.42 1.79 -7.82
CA ARG A 97 0.63 2.56 -7.14
C ARG A 97 1.84 1.73 -6.74
N MET A 98 1.62 0.52 -6.19
CA MET A 98 2.70 -0.40 -5.83
C MET A 98 3.52 -0.78 -7.06
N LYS A 99 2.86 -1.05 -8.19
CA LYS A 99 3.50 -1.40 -9.46
C LYS A 99 4.30 -0.24 -10.03
N GLU A 100 3.72 0.96 -10.10
CA GLU A 100 4.37 2.17 -10.60
C GLU A 100 5.63 2.54 -9.80
N SER A 101 5.56 2.41 -8.48
CA SER A 101 6.66 2.78 -7.57
C SER A 101 7.63 1.62 -7.28
N ASN A 102 7.38 0.43 -7.83
CA ASN A 102 8.12 -0.81 -7.55
C ASN A 102 8.30 -1.07 -6.03
N ILE A 103 7.19 -1.05 -5.29
CA ILE A 103 7.15 -1.26 -3.86
C ILE A 103 6.11 -2.32 -3.50
N HIS A 104 6.31 -3.02 -2.39
CA HIS A 104 5.45 -4.12 -1.94
C HIS A 104 4.56 -3.75 -0.75
N THR A 105 4.73 -2.55 -0.21
CA THR A 105 3.98 -2.04 0.93
C THR A 105 3.70 -0.56 0.73
N LEU A 106 2.44 -0.16 0.89
CA LEU A 106 2.01 1.23 0.84
C LEU A 106 1.54 1.69 2.22
N PRO A 107 2.00 2.86 2.69
CA PRO A 107 1.38 3.52 3.83
C PRO A 107 -0.01 4.02 3.44
N VAL A 108 -0.97 3.82 4.34
CA VAL A 108 -2.32 4.37 4.22
C VAL A 108 -2.42 5.56 5.16
N THR A 109 -2.73 6.73 4.62
CA THR A 109 -2.68 7.99 5.37
C THR A 109 -3.99 8.75 5.31
N ARG A 110 -4.24 9.52 6.37
CA ARG A 110 -5.33 10.49 6.45
C ARG A 110 -4.78 11.79 7.02
N GLU A 111 -4.93 12.87 6.26
CA GLU A 111 -4.45 14.20 6.67
C GLU A 111 -2.97 14.21 7.11
N GLY A 112 -2.14 13.45 6.39
CA GLY A 112 -0.70 13.33 6.68
C GLY A 112 -0.35 12.38 7.84
N ARG A 113 -1.34 11.76 8.49
CA ARG A 113 -1.11 10.79 9.58
C ARG A 113 -1.26 9.36 9.08
N LEU A 114 -0.40 8.46 9.55
CA LEU A 114 -0.47 7.04 9.23
C LEU A 114 -1.69 6.40 9.88
N GLU A 115 -2.61 5.85 9.08
CA GLU A 115 -3.76 5.05 9.54
C GLU A 115 -3.47 3.55 9.51
N GLY A 116 -2.59 3.10 8.63
CA GLY A 116 -2.30 1.70 8.45
C GLY A 116 -1.30 1.48 7.32
N VAL A 117 -1.07 0.22 7.00
CA VAL A 117 -0.29 -0.21 5.83
C VAL A 117 -1.06 -1.27 5.06
N ILE A 118 -0.89 -1.29 3.74
CA ILE A 118 -1.38 -2.37 2.88
C ILE A 118 -0.22 -2.99 2.12
N THR A 119 -0.19 -4.32 2.07
CA THR A 119 0.86 -5.09 1.40
C THR A 119 0.32 -5.84 0.19
N ILE A 120 1.21 -6.32 -0.68
CA ILE A 120 0.85 -7.25 -1.76
C ILE A 120 0.19 -8.51 -1.19
N GLY A 121 0.62 -9.00 -0.01
CA GLY A 121 0.01 -10.13 0.66
C GLY A 121 -1.45 -9.89 1.05
N ASP A 122 -1.79 -8.68 1.49
CA ASP A 122 -3.18 -8.31 1.79
C ASP A 122 -4.03 -8.29 0.51
N ILE A 123 -3.48 -7.78 -0.60
CA ILE A 123 -4.15 -7.81 -1.91
C ILE A 123 -4.33 -9.26 -2.39
N ALA A 124 -3.32 -10.12 -2.27
CA ALA A 124 -3.40 -11.52 -2.68
C ALA A 124 -4.50 -12.28 -1.91
N LYS A 125 -4.63 -12.04 -0.60
CA LYS A 125 -5.73 -12.62 0.19
C LYS A 125 -7.11 -12.29 -0.36
N THR A 126 -7.30 -11.06 -0.89
CA THR A 126 -8.60 -10.67 -1.46
C THR A 126 -9.02 -11.55 -2.63
N TYR A 127 -8.07 -12.12 -3.37
CA TYR A 127 -8.35 -13.03 -4.47
C TYR A 127 -8.54 -14.49 -4.03
N MET A 128 -7.91 -14.89 -2.94
CA MET A 128 -7.98 -16.27 -2.44
C MET A 128 -9.20 -16.50 -1.55
N ASP A 129 -9.63 -15.48 -0.79
CA ASP A 129 -10.70 -15.57 0.20
C ASP A 129 -12.08 -15.12 -0.36
N VAL A 130 -12.19 -14.80 -1.65
CA VAL A 130 -13.41 -14.24 -2.25
C VAL A 130 -14.43 -15.34 -2.57
N TYR A 131 -15.15 -15.79 -1.55
CA TYR A 131 -16.40 -16.54 -1.72
C TYR A 131 -17.61 -15.80 -1.15
N ASP A 132 -17.42 -14.58 -0.64
CA ASP A 132 -18.49 -13.80 -0.02
C ASP A 132 -19.05 -12.76 -0.99
N SER A 133 -20.17 -13.08 -1.60
CA SER A 133 -20.88 -12.17 -2.51
C SER A 133 -21.32 -10.85 -1.85
N THR A 134 -21.31 -10.76 -0.50
CA THR A 134 -21.68 -9.56 0.24
C THR A 134 -20.47 -8.70 0.65
N ILE A 135 -19.25 -9.05 0.24
CA ILE A 135 -18.02 -8.38 0.65
C ILE A 135 -18.01 -6.89 0.30
N LEU A 136 -18.57 -6.50 -0.86
CA LEU A 136 -18.61 -5.12 -1.31
C LEU A 136 -19.46 -4.24 -0.37
N SER A 137 -20.61 -4.75 0.06
CA SER A 137 -21.50 -4.04 1.00
C SER A 137 -20.92 -4.01 2.41
N LYS A 138 -20.34 -5.10 2.90
CA LYS A 138 -19.62 -5.15 4.19
C LYS A 138 -18.46 -4.15 4.23
N ALA A 139 -17.73 -4.01 3.12
CA ALA A 139 -16.63 -3.06 2.99
C ALA A 139 -17.10 -1.61 2.78
N ARG A 140 -18.40 -1.37 2.58
CA ARG A 140 -18.99 -0.08 2.21
C ARG A 140 -18.28 0.51 1.01
N THR A 141 -18.34 -0.20 -0.12
CA THR A 141 -17.67 0.16 -1.35
C THR A 141 -18.41 1.31 -2.04
N GLN A 142 -17.70 2.34 -2.49
CA GLN A 142 -18.30 3.42 -3.27
C GLN A 142 -18.56 3.00 -4.71
N TYR A 143 -19.67 3.43 -5.29
CA TYR A 143 -20.00 3.10 -6.69
C TYR A 143 -18.97 3.61 -7.69
N ARG A 144 -18.31 4.75 -7.44
CA ARG A 144 -17.19 5.23 -8.27
C ARG A 144 -15.99 4.27 -8.27
N ASN A 145 -15.74 3.57 -7.15
CA ASN A 145 -14.68 2.56 -7.10
C ASN A 145 -15.06 1.35 -7.94
N ILE A 146 -16.36 0.97 -7.92
CA ILE A 146 -16.91 -0.10 -8.76
C ILE A 146 -16.77 0.28 -10.23
N ALA A 147 -17.25 1.46 -10.62
CA ALA A 147 -17.14 1.96 -11.98
C ALA A 147 -15.68 1.95 -12.48
N ARG A 148 -14.76 2.48 -11.66
CA ARG A 148 -13.33 2.48 -12.01
C ARG A 148 -12.76 1.06 -12.13
N ALA A 149 -13.13 0.15 -11.23
CA ALA A 149 -12.63 -1.22 -11.27
C ALA A 149 -13.06 -1.98 -12.51
N VAL A 150 -14.28 -1.75 -12.98
CA VAL A 150 -14.82 -2.36 -14.21
C VAL A 150 -14.60 -1.48 -15.45
N GLU A 151 -13.80 -0.40 -15.36
CA GLU A 151 -13.52 0.56 -16.44
C GLU A 151 -14.81 1.09 -17.10
N GLY A 152 -15.83 1.27 -16.27
CA GLY A 152 -17.17 1.68 -16.69
C GLY A 152 -17.46 3.15 -16.43
N GLU A 153 -18.48 3.65 -17.13
CA GLU A 153 -19.09 4.96 -16.91
C GLU A 153 -20.38 4.83 -16.09
N ILE A 154 -20.65 5.83 -15.27
CA ILE A 154 -21.91 5.92 -14.51
C ILE A 154 -22.94 6.65 -15.38
N LEU A 155 -24.01 5.96 -15.78
CA LEU A 155 -25.09 6.53 -16.58
C LEU A 155 -26.11 7.28 -15.73
N THR A 156 -26.37 6.78 -14.50
CA THR A 156 -27.28 7.41 -13.55
C THR A 156 -26.89 7.06 -12.11
N GLY A 157 -27.36 7.86 -11.17
CA GLY A 157 -27.11 7.69 -9.74
C GLY A 157 -25.86 8.41 -9.25
N ASN A 158 -25.63 8.37 -7.93
CA ASN A 158 -24.52 9.07 -7.28
C ASN A 158 -23.32 8.16 -7.06
N GLY A 159 -22.27 8.31 -7.85
CA GLY A 159 -21.02 7.55 -7.72
C GLY A 159 -20.29 7.72 -6.37
N HIS A 160 -20.58 8.77 -5.61
CA HIS A 160 -20.01 8.98 -4.27
C HIS A 160 -20.76 8.25 -3.15
N SER A 161 -21.96 7.73 -3.45
CA SER A 161 -22.73 6.88 -2.53
C SER A 161 -22.05 5.51 -2.36
N TYR A 162 -22.51 4.78 -1.34
CA TYR A 162 -21.94 3.50 -0.95
C TYR A 162 -22.91 2.35 -1.13
N LEU A 163 -22.42 1.21 -1.56
CA LEU A 163 -23.11 -0.05 -1.45
C LEU A 163 -23.13 -0.45 0.02
N LEU A 164 -24.28 -0.40 0.67
CA LEU A 164 -24.41 -0.61 2.11
C LEU A 164 -25.01 -1.98 2.45
N LYS A 165 -25.78 -2.56 1.54
CA LYS A 165 -26.50 -3.81 1.71
C LYS A 165 -26.47 -4.59 0.39
N GLY A 166 -27.00 -5.80 0.43
CA GLY A 166 -27.12 -6.66 -0.75
C GLY A 166 -25.83 -7.42 -1.08
N LYS A 167 -25.95 -8.27 -2.06
CA LYS A 167 -24.87 -9.12 -2.61
C LYS A 167 -24.60 -8.75 -4.07
N VAL A 168 -23.51 -9.27 -4.60
CA VAL A 168 -23.25 -9.28 -6.03
C VAL A 168 -23.97 -10.47 -6.64
N ALA A 169 -24.83 -10.21 -7.62
CA ALA A 169 -25.59 -11.20 -8.37
C ALA A 169 -25.31 -11.09 -9.87
N ILE A 170 -25.37 -12.20 -10.60
CA ILE A 170 -25.23 -12.21 -12.06
C ILE A 170 -26.56 -12.65 -12.67
N ALA A 171 -27.15 -11.80 -13.51
CA ALA A 171 -28.42 -12.04 -14.16
C ALA A 171 -28.24 -12.95 -15.39
N ALA A 172 -27.83 -14.21 -15.17
CA ALA A 172 -27.62 -15.19 -16.24
C ALA A 172 -28.85 -16.10 -16.51
N SER A 173 -29.81 -16.14 -15.58
CA SER A 173 -30.96 -17.05 -15.61
C SER A 173 -32.16 -16.47 -16.39
N SER A 174 -33.22 -17.26 -16.57
CA SER A 174 -34.51 -16.78 -17.10
C SER A 174 -35.16 -15.76 -16.17
N LYS A 175 -36.11 -14.95 -16.69
CA LYS A 175 -36.79 -13.91 -15.89
C LYS A 175 -37.43 -14.49 -14.62
N ILE A 176 -38.05 -15.67 -14.70
CA ILE A 176 -38.74 -16.33 -13.58
C ILE A 176 -37.73 -16.65 -12.45
N LEU A 177 -36.58 -17.22 -12.80
CA LEU A 177 -35.54 -17.56 -11.82
C LEU A 177 -34.82 -16.33 -11.29
N MET A 178 -34.73 -15.24 -12.07
CA MET A 178 -34.09 -14.00 -11.61
C MET A 178 -34.87 -13.36 -10.47
N THR A 179 -36.21 -13.37 -10.49
CA THR A 179 -37.06 -12.83 -9.43
C THR A 179 -36.86 -13.53 -8.07
N ASP A 180 -36.47 -14.81 -8.09
CA ASP A 180 -36.17 -15.57 -6.87
C ASP A 180 -34.73 -15.33 -6.36
N PHE A 181 -33.85 -14.85 -7.23
CA PHE A 181 -32.41 -14.74 -6.94
C PHE A 181 -31.94 -13.31 -6.68
N ILE A 182 -32.50 -12.32 -7.39
CA ILE A 182 -32.20 -10.90 -7.24
C ILE A 182 -33.07 -10.34 -6.10
N ASN A 183 -32.43 -9.72 -5.12
CA ASN A 183 -33.14 -9.10 -4.00
C ASN A 183 -32.97 -7.57 -4.02
N GLN A 184 -33.79 -6.91 -3.23
CA GLN A 184 -33.61 -5.50 -2.95
C GLN A 184 -32.18 -5.21 -2.49
N ASP A 185 -31.65 -4.07 -2.88
CA ASP A 185 -30.30 -3.59 -2.56
C ASP A 185 -29.14 -4.38 -3.19
N ASP A 186 -29.40 -5.44 -3.98
CA ASP A 186 -28.34 -6.19 -4.67
C ASP A 186 -27.64 -5.34 -5.75
N LEU A 187 -26.36 -5.64 -6.00
CA LEU A 187 -25.64 -5.21 -7.19
C LEU A 187 -25.76 -6.31 -8.24
N VAL A 188 -26.32 -5.99 -9.40
CA VAL A 188 -26.61 -6.99 -10.45
C VAL A 188 -25.75 -6.75 -11.68
N ILE A 189 -24.95 -7.76 -12.06
CA ILE A 189 -24.16 -7.75 -13.30
C ILE A 189 -24.98 -8.41 -14.39
N MET A 190 -25.11 -7.76 -15.54
CA MET A 190 -25.94 -8.21 -16.64
C MET A 190 -25.42 -7.76 -18.02
N GLY A 191 -25.95 -8.33 -19.07
CA GLY A 191 -25.73 -7.92 -20.46
C GLY A 191 -26.88 -7.09 -21.04
N ASP A 192 -27.18 -7.35 -22.30
CA ASP A 192 -28.14 -6.62 -23.15
C ASP A 192 -29.62 -7.01 -22.94
N ARG A 193 -29.89 -8.00 -22.12
CA ARG A 193 -31.26 -8.51 -21.91
C ARG A 193 -32.15 -7.47 -21.22
N LYS A 194 -33.10 -6.90 -21.96
CA LYS A 194 -34.04 -5.89 -21.45
C LYS A 194 -34.88 -6.39 -20.27
N ASP A 195 -35.28 -7.68 -20.32
CA ASP A 195 -36.05 -8.30 -19.23
C ASP A 195 -35.23 -8.41 -17.94
N ALA A 196 -33.90 -8.59 -18.02
CA ALA A 196 -33.02 -8.59 -16.87
C ALA A 196 -32.82 -7.17 -16.30
N GLN A 197 -32.66 -6.17 -17.18
CA GLN A 197 -32.57 -4.77 -16.76
C GLN A 197 -33.88 -4.33 -16.06
N GLN A 198 -35.04 -4.64 -16.63
CA GLN A 198 -36.33 -4.33 -16.01
C GLN A 198 -36.51 -5.07 -14.67
N CYS A 199 -36.14 -6.35 -14.60
CA CYS A 199 -36.22 -7.14 -13.38
C CYS A 199 -35.39 -6.49 -12.24
N ALA A 200 -34.16 -6.04 -12.51
CA ALA A 200 -33.34 -5.38 -11.50
C ALA A 200 -33.96 -4.05 -11.00
N VAL A 201 -34.60 -3.29 -11.87
CA VAL A 201 -35.36 -2.09 -11.51
C VAL A 201 -36.58 -2.43 -10.67
N ASP A 202 -37.36 -3.44 -11.07
CA ASP A 202 -38.57 -3.88 -10.37
C ASP A 202 -38.25 -4.37 -8.96
N MET A 203 -37.12 -5.10 -8.80
CA MET A 203 -36.65 -5.63 -7.52
C MET A 203 -35.92 -4.58 -6.63
N ASN A 204 -35.85 -3.32 -7.07
CA ASN A 204 -35.15 -2.25 -6.38
C ASN A 204 -33.66 -2.61 -6.07
N ALA A 205 -32.96 -3.13 -7.07
CA ALA A 205 -31.50 -3.32 -6.96
C ALA A 205 -30.82 -1.99 -6.63
N SER A 206 -29.71 -2.02 -5.92
CA SER A 206 -28.95 -0.79 -5.61
C SER A 206 -28.07 -0.34 -6.78
N CYS A 207 -27.62 -1.30 -7.59
CA CYS A 207 -26.74 -1.03 -8.73
C CYS A 207 -26.94 -2.07 -9.85
N MET A 208 -26.89 -1.59 -11.08
CA MET A 208 -26.79 -2.44 -12.28
C MET A 208 -25.43 -2.19 -12.95
N VAL A 209 -24.69 -3.27 -13.23
CA VAL A 209 -23.46 -3.24 -14.04
C VAL A 209 -23.80 -3.86 -15.39
N VAL A 210 -23.93 -3.01 -16.41
CA VAL A 210 -24.32 -3.40 -17.77
C VAL A 210 -23.07 -3.62 -18.62
N CYS A 211 -22.85 -4.86 -19.02
CA CYS A 211 -21.63 -5.34 -19.69
C CYS A 211 -21.66 -5.11 -21.21
N GLN A 212 -20.48 -5.19 -21.86
CA GLN A 212 -20.28 -5.12 -23.30
C GLN A 212 -20.82 -3.83 -23.95
N ASN A 213 -20.82 -2.72 -23.20
CA ASN A 213 -21.43 -1.45 -23.63
C ASN A 213 -22.88 -1.62 -24.12
N ALA A 214 -23.59 -2.63 -23.60
CA ALA A 214 -24.96 -2.90 -24.00
C ALA A 214 -25.87 -1.67 -23.79
N PRO A 215 -26.86 -1.46 -24.67
CA PRO A 215 -27.74 -0.30 -24.56
C PRO A 215 -28.67 -0.42 -23.35
N VAL A 216 -28.88 0.71 -22.71
CA VAL A 216 -29.89 0.90 -21.67
C VAL A 216 -30.90 1.90 -22.21
N SER A 217 -32.17 1.55 -22.20
CA SER A 217 -33.22 2.44 -22.74
C SER A 217 -33.43 3.65 -21.80
N ASP A 218 -33.85 4.79 -22.39
CA ASP A 218 -34.15 5.99 -21.61
C ASP A 218 -35.22 5.76 -20.54
N ASP A 219 -36.15 4.82 -20.81
CA ASP A 219 -37.17 4.44 -19.84
C ASP A 219 -36.59 3.72 -18.63
N ILE A 220 -35.63 2.81 -18.80
CA ILE A 220 -34.90 2.15 -17.71
C ILE A 220 -34.08 3.18 -16.95
N ILE A 221 -33.38 4.09 -17.64
CA ILE A 221 -32.60 5.16 -17.00
C ILE A 221 -33.49 6.01 -16.09
N ARG A 222 -34.66 6.48 -16.63
CA ARG A 222 -35.60 7.29 -15.85
C ARG A 222 -36.14 6.54 -14.62
N GLN A 223 -36.55 5.28 -14.77
CA GLN A 223 -37.03 4.46 -13.65
C GLN A 223 -35.93 4.24 -12.59
N ALA A 224 -34.69 4.05 -13.04
CA ALA A 224 -33.54 3.90 -12.16
C ALA A 224 -33.24 5.20 -11.38
N GLU A 225 -33.35 6.38 -12.03
CA GLU A 225 -33.20 7.69 -11.37
C GLU A 225 -34.26 7.90 -10.30
N GLU A 226 -35.53 7.63 -10.59
CA GLU A 226 -36.63 7.73 -9.64
C GLU A 226 -36.42 6.85 -8.39
N LYS A 227 -35.83 5.67 -8.58
CA LYS A 227 -35.55 4.68 -7.54
C LYS A 227 -34.14 4.82 -6.94
N GLN A 228 -33.35 5.80 -7.38
CA GLN A 228 -31.95 6.03 -6.95
C GLN A 228 -31.03 4.82 -7.20
N ILE A 229 -31.30 4.04 -8.23
CA ILE A 229 -30.48 2.90 -8.66
C ILE A 229 -29.29 3.43 -9.46
N VAL A 230 -28.08 2.97 -9.14
CA VAL A 230 -26.87 3.32 -9.90
C VAL A 230 -26.73 2.42 -11.10
N ILE A 231 -26.58 2.97 -12.31
CA ILE A 231 -26.26 2.22 -13.52
C ILE A 231 -24.84 2.49 -13.95
N ILE A 232 -24.04 1.44 -14.04
CA ILE A 232 -22.66 1.48 -14.53
C ILE A 232 -22.60 0.68 -15.82
N ARG A 233 -22.17 1.30 -16.92
CA ARG A 233 -21.96 0.63 -18.21
C ARG A 233 -20.47 0.37 -18.41
N THR A 234 -20.09 -0.87 -18.74
CA THR A 234 -18.70 -1.29 -18.90
C THR A 234 -18.48 -1.97 -20.25
N PRO A 235 -17.30 -1.80 -20.89
CA PRO A 235 -16.94 -2.53 -22.11
C PRO A 235 -16.68 -4.03 -21.87
N HIS A 236 -16.41 -4.42 -20.62
CA HIS A 236 -16.09 -5.79 -20.27
C HIS A 236 -17.28 -6.74 -20.39
N ASP A 237 -17.00 -8.01 -20.65
CA ASP A 237 -17.97 -9.08 -20.51
C ASP A 237 -18.30 -9.36 -19.04
N THR A 238 -19.34 -10.16 -18.81
CA THR A 238 -19.87 -10.46 -17.47
C THR A 238 -18.84 -11.15 -16.57
N PHE A 239 -18.01 -12.05 -17.13
CA PHE A 239 -16.99 -12.77 -16.36
C PHE A 239 -15.87 -11.81 -15.93
N THR A 240 -15.37 -11.01 -16.84
CA THR A 240 -14.33 -10.00 -16.58
C THR A 240 -14.82 -8.95 -15.59
N ALA A 241 -16.06 -8.46 -15.75
CA ALA A 241 -16.67 -7.52 -14.81
C ALA A 241 -16.79 -8.12 -13.41
N ALA A 242 -17.24 -9.39 -13.29
CA ALA A 242 -17.36 -10.08 -12.01
C ALA A 242 -16.01 -10.30 -11.31
N GLN A 243 -14.93 -10.52 -12.06
CA GLN A 243 -13.59 -10.61 -11.49
C GLN A 243 -13.06 -9.24 -11.03
N HIS A 244 -13.24 -8.20 -11.84
CA HIS A 244 -12.74 -6.87 -11.55
C HIS A 244 -13.47 -6.18 -10.41
N ILE A 245 -14.75 -6.50 -10.19
CA ILE A 245 -15.58 -5.82 -9.19
C ILE A 245 -15.00 -5.93 -7.78
N ASN A 246 -14.35 -7.05 -7.46
CA ASN A 246 -13.70 -7.25 -6.16
C ASN A 246 -12.50 -6.32 -5.94
N GLN A 247 -11.88 -5.83 -7.03
CA GLN A 247 -10.79 -4.85 -6.96
C GLN A 247 -11.27 -3.46 -6.54
N SER A 248 -12.59 -3.23 -6.52
CA SER A 248 -13.20 -1.98 -6.08
C SER A 248 -13.22 -1.79 -4.56
N ILE A 249 -13.01 -2.85 -3.79
CA ILE A 249 -13.05 -2.83 -2.32
C ILE A 249 -12.06 -1.79 -1.80
N PRO A 250 -12.48 -0.93 -0.84
CA PRO A 250 -11.60 0.10 -0.31
C PRO A 250 -10.47 -0.48 0.55
N VAL A 251 -9.28 0.11 0.44
CA VAL A 251 -8.05 -0.30 1.15
C VAL A 251 -8.28 -0.45 2.65
N LYS A 252 -9.09 0.42 3.27
CA LYS A 252 -9.40 0.39 4.72
C LYS A 252 -9.94 -0.95 5.21
N TYR A 253 -10.51 -1.77 4.33
CA TYR A 253 -11.08 -3.07 4.68
C TYR A 253 -10.00 -4.12 4.95
N PHE A 254 -8.89 -4.06 4.23
CA PHE A 254 -7.81 -5.05 4.29
C PHE A 254 -6.52 -4.54 4.96
N MET A 255 -6.34 -3.22 5.09
CA MET A 255 -5.11 -2.67 5.64
C MET A 255 -4.86 -3.12 7.08
N THR A 256 -3.61 -3.33 7.44
CA THR A 256 -3.16 -3.57 8.80
C THR A 256 -3.12 -2.24 9.57
N LYS A 257 -3.82 -2.16 10.73
CA LYS A 257 -3.94 -0.95 11.57
C LYS A 257 -3.24 -1.07 12.91
N THR A 258 -3.00 -2.28 13.38
CA THR A 258 -2.47 -2.56 14.72
C THR A 258 -1.03 -3.05 14.65
N ASN A 259 -0.30 -2.92 15.76
CA ASN A 259 1.09 -3.39 15.88
C ASN A 259 2.07 -2.75 14.86
N LEU A 260 1.77 -1.53 14.41
CA LEU A 260 2.67 -0.79 13.55
C LEU A 260 3.80 -0.16 14.40
N VAL A 261 5.05 -0.48 14.06
CA VAL A 261 6.22 0.18 14.64
C VAL A 261 6.58 1.37 13.75
N THR A 262 6.52 2.56 14.33
CA THR A 262 6.82 3.80 13.60
C THR A 262 7.94 4.58 14.28
N PHE A 263 8.72 5.29 13.48
CA PHE A 263 9.81 6.14 13.95
C PHE A 263 9.69 7.53 13.31
N GLN A 264 10.00 8.57 14.08
CA GLN A 264 10.01 9.93 13.53
C GLN A 264 11.40 10.25 12.94
N LYS A 265 11.41 10.74 11.71
CA LYS A 265 12.62 11.31 11.10
C LYS A 265 12.91 12.64 11.81
N ARG A 266 13.93 12.68 12.68
CA ARG A 266 14.39 13.91 13.28
C ARG A 266 15.07 14.76 12.21
N ILE A 267 14.43 15.82 11.77
CA ILE A 267 15.05 16.86 10.93
C ILE A 267 15.92 17.68 11.87
N MET A 268 17.23 17.46 11.85
CA MET A 268 18.16 18.42 12.48
C MET A 268 18.28 19.62 11.53
N TRP A 269 17.76 20.75 11.96
CA TRP A 269 18.11 22.03 11.36
C TRP A 269 19.58 22.30 11.72
N THR A 270 20.46 22.25 10.73
CA THR A 270 21.79 22.85 10.85
C THR A 270 21.62 24.36 10.75
N MET A 271 21.86 25.07 11.86
CA MET A 271 22.09 26.51 11.85
C MET A 271 23.42 26.81 11.15
#